data_3ab51032beb239a79bfe32df2bf92952
#
_entry.id   3ab51032beb239a79bfe32df2bf92952
#
_cell.length_a   1.000
_cell.length_b   1.000
_cell.length_c   1.000
_cell.angle_alpha   90.00
_cell.angle_beta   90.00
_cell.angle_gamma   90.00
#
_symmetry.space_group_name_H-M   'P 1'
#
loop_
_entity.id
_entity.type
_entity.pdbx_description
1 polymer ?
#
loop_
_entity_poly.entity_id
_entity_poly.type
_entity_poly.pdbx_seq_one_letter_code
_entity_poly.pdbx_strand_id
1 'polypeptide(L)'
;MLVTTVGIEIDREAVSPTGRIIWFEYKGSVQGSRPGLLRTDTLKKAIANGALLKAMEDRPPFVVLTSHLPEAGAGLAMLETAVALGYLDDVICVYKPADTVRLKRL
;
A
#
# COMPACT_ATOMS: atom_id res chain seq x y z
N MET A 1 12.48 -4.19 6.85
CA MET A 1 12.70 -3.35 8.03
C MET A 1 11.54 -3.54 9.01
N LEU A 2 11.84 -3.91 10.23
CA LEU A 2 10.81 -4.12 11.25
C LEU A 2 10.58 -2.84 12.06
N VAL A 3 9.33 -2.39 12.10
CA VAL A 3 8.91 -1.28 12.96
C VAL A 3 8.42 -1.87 14.27
N THR A 4 9.32 -1.92 15.24
CA THR A 4 9.09 -2.66 16.50
C THR A 4 7.94 -2.11 17.33
N THR A 5 7.70 -0.79 17.28
CA THR A 5 6.64 -0.13 18.06
C THR A 5 5.26 -0.72 17.77
N VAL A 6 5.01 -1.10 16.53
CA VAL A 6 3.70 -1.62 16.10
C VAL A 6 3.79 -3.05 15.55
N GLY A 7 4.98 -3.62 15.51
CA GLY A 7 5.19 -5.02 15.08
C GLY A 7 4.99 -5.26 13.59
N ILE A 8 5.14 -4.23 12.76
CA ILE A 8 4.92 -4.33 11.32
C ILE A 8 6.26 -4.30 10.59
N GLU A 9 6.42 -5.25 9.66
CA GLU A 9 7.57 -5.27 8.76
C GLU A 9 7.28 -4.45 7.51
N ILE A 10 8.21 -3.54 7.19
CA ILE A 10 8.12 -2.70 5.98
C ILE A 10 8.99 -3.35 4.91
N ASP A 11 8.42 -3.57 3.73
CA ASP A 11 9.14 -4.20 2.62
C ASP A 11 10.29 -3.31 2.13
N ARG A 12 10.04 -2.00 2.03
CA ARG A 12 11.08 -1.08 1.58
C ARG A 12 10.89 0.32 2.14
N GLU A 13 11.99 0.90 2.62
CA GLU A 13 12.08 2.32 2.90
C GLU A 13 12.83 2.99 1.76
N ALA A 14 12.29 4.08 1.23
CA ALA A 14 12.91 4.84 0.15
C ALA A 14 12.99 6.31 0.51
N VAL A 15 13.93 7.01 -0.12
CA VAL A 15 14.10 8.45 0.02
C VAL A 15 13.80 9.10 -1.31
N SER A 16 12.84 10.04 -1.32
CA SER A 16 12.49 10.77 -2.54
C SER A 16 13.60 11.76 -2.94
N PRO A 17 13.58 12.29 -4.18
CA PRO A 17 14.55 13.30 -4.60
C PRO A 17 14.58 14.53 -3.70
N THR A 18 13.49 14.82 -2.98
CA THR A 18 13.40 15.95 -2.04
C THR A 18 13.85 15.58 -0.62
N GLY A 19 14.33 14.36 -0.40
CA GLY A 19 14.80 13.90 0.90
C GLY A 19 13.69 13.32 1.80
N ARG A 20 12.49 13.13 1.27
CA ARG A 20 11.35 12.60 2.03
C ARG A 20 11.42 11.08 2.13
N ILE A 21 11.26 10.55 3.34
CA ILE A 21 11.21 9.11 3.56
C ILE A 21 9.80 8.61 3.24
N ILE A 22 9.72 7.49 2.51
CA ILE A 22 8.46 6.85 2.13
C ILE A 22 8.60 5.36 2.38
N TRP A 23 7.58 4.76 2.99
CA TRP A 23 7.53 3.31 3.22
C TRP A 23 6.66 2.65 2.18
N PHE A 24 7.18 1.57 1.59
CA PHE A 24 6.50 0.80 0.57
C PHE A 24 6.22 -0.62 1.02
N GLU A 25 5.05 -1.11 0.66
CA GLU A 25 4.70 -2.51 0.75
C GLU A 25 4.32 -3.00 -0.65
N TYR A 26 4.89 -4.12 -1.06
CA TYR A 26 4.57 -4.72 -2.36
C TYR A 26 3.64 -5.90 -2.17
N LYS A 27 2.49 -5.86 -2.83
CA LYS A 27 1.49 -6.92 -2.86
C LYS A 27 1.21 -7.31 -4.30
N GLY A 28 2.11 -8.10 -4.87
CA GLY A 28 2.01 -8.54 -6.24
C GLY A 28 2.15 -10.04 -6.37
N SER A 29 1.44 -10.61 -7.33
CA SER A 29 1.59 -11.98 -7.75
C SER A 29 1.13 -12.08 -9.18
N VAL A 30 1.88 -12.82 -9.98
CA VAL A 30 1.51 -13.13 -11.37
C VAL A 30 0.89 -14.53 -11.48
N GLN A 31 0.76 -15.23 -10.35
CA GLN A 31 0.22 -16.58 -10.29
C GLN A 31 -1.11 -16.62 -9.57
N GLY A 32 -1.95 -17.57 -9.96
CA GLY A 32 -3.24 -17.78 -9.35
C GLY A 32 -4.37 -17.01 -10.01
N SER A 33 -5.61 -17.32 -9.61
CA SER A 33 -6.82 -16.73 -10.18
C SER A 33 -7.13 -15.32 -9.68
N ARG A 34 -6.50 -14.91 -8.58
CA ARG A 34 -6.71 -13.58 -7.98
C ARG A 34 -5.38 -12.97 -7.56
N PRO A 35 -4.60 -12.44 -8.53
CA PRO A 35 -3.30 -11.87 -8.22
C PRO A 35 -3.41 -10.52 -7.53
N GLY A 36 -2.35 -10.17 -6.79
CA GLY A 36 -2.24 -8.88 -6.11
C GLY A 36 -3.38 -8.63 -5.14
N LEU A 37 -3.91 -7.41 -5.16
CA LEU A 37 -5.00 -7.00 -4.26
C LEU A 37 -6.39 -7.51 -4.68
N LEU A 38 -6.51 -8.24 -5.78
CA LEU A 38 -7.73 -8.97 -6.08
C LEU A 38 -8.01 -10.07 -5.06
N ARG A 39 -6.97 -10.55 -4.38
CA ARG A 39 -7.08 -11.52 -3.31
C ARG A 39 -7.49 -10.81 -2.02
N THR A 40 -8.65 -11.15 -1.48
CA THR A 40 -9.21 -10.50 -0.30
C THR A 40 -8.28 -10.57 0.91
N ASP A 41 -7.63 -11.72 1.14
CA ASP A 41 -6.70 -11.86 2.27
C ASP A 41 -5.50 -10.93 2.13
N THR A 42 -4.95 -10.80 0.92
CA THR A 42 -3.82 -9.91 0.64
C THR A 42 -4.22 -8.46 0.84
N LEU A 43 -5.41 -8.08 0.36
CA LEU A 43 -5.95 -6.74 0.53
C LEU A 43 -6.14 -6.40 2.01
N LYS A 44 -6.76 -7.30 2.76
CA LYS A 44 -6.99 -7.10 4.21
C LYS A 44 -5.69 -6.98 4.99
N LYS A 45 -4.67 -7.76 4.65
CA LYS A 45 -3.36 -7.67 5.30
C LYS A 45 -2.70 -6.32 5.05
N ALA A 46 -2.75 -5.81 3.83
CA ALA A 46 -2.22 -4.49 3.51
C ALA A 46 -2.93 -3.40 4.32
N ILE A 47 -4.25 -3.48 4.39
CA ILE A 47 -5.06 -2.52 5.15
C ILE A 47 -4.76 -2.61 6.65
N ALA A 48 -4.66 -3.83 7.19
CA ALA A 48 -4.34 -4.03 8.59
C ALA A 48 -2.96 -3.46 8.95
N ASN A 49 -1.97 -3.69 8.10
CA ASN A 49 -0.64 -3.12 8.28
C ASN A 49 -0.70 -1.59 8.31
N GLY A 50 -1.41 -1.00 7.36
CA GLY A 50 -1.59 0.46 7.31
C GLY A 50 -2.29 1.00 8.55
N ALA A 51 -3.32 0.30 9.02
CA ALA A 51 -4.05 0.71 10.22
C ALA A 51 -3.16 0.69 11.47
N LEU A 52 -2.35 -0.35 11.63
CA LEU A 52 -1.42 -0.45 12.75
C LEU A 52 -0.32 0.62 12.67
N LEU A 53 0.21 0.87 11.48
CA LEU A 53 1.22 1.92 11.27
C LEU A 53 0.66 3.31 11.57
N LYS A 54 -0.63 3.53 11.36
CA LYS A 54 -1.27 4.81 11.63
C LYS A 54 -1.29 5.16 13.12
N ALA A 55 -1.09 4.18 14.01
CA ALA A 55 -0.94 4.45 15.44
C ALA A 55 0.31 5.28 15.74
N MET A 56 1.28 5.29 14.85
CA MET A 56 2.48 6.14 14.97
C MET A 56 2.16 7.55 14.45
N GLU A 57 2.37 8.57 15.29
CA GLU A 57 2.06 9.95 14.93
C GLU A 57 2.92 10.46 13.77
N ASP A 58 4.19 10.08 13.75
CA ASP A 58 5.17 10.60 12.80
C ASP A 58 5.56 9.57 11.75
N ARG A 59 4.68 8.63 11.43
CA ARG A 59 5.04 7.64 10.43
C ARG A 59 5.22 8.28 9.05
N PRO A 60 6.19 7.81 8.27
CA PRO A 60 6.28 8.20 6.87
C PRO A 60 5.03 7.80 6.08
N PRO A 61 4.79 8.42 4.92
CA PRO A 61 3.75 7.93 4.02
C PRO A 61 3.90 6.45 3.76
N PHE A 62 2.80 5.71 3.77
CA PHE A 62 2.76 4.28 3.53
C PHE A 62 2.03 4.02 2.22
N VAL A 63 2.77 3.53 1.22
CA VAL A 63 2.28 3.34 -0.14
C VAL A 63 2.34 1.86 -0.48
N VAL A 64 1.24 1.32 -0.97
CA VAL A 64 1.18 -0.06 -1.44
C VAL A 64 1.38 -0.08 -2.95
N LEU A 65 2.35 -0.88 -3.40
CA LEU A 65 2.56 -1.17 -4.81
C LEU A 65 1.97 -2.55 -5.09
N THR A 66 1.13 -2.63 -6.10
CA THR A 66 0.49 -3.90 -6.45
C THR A 66 0.50 -4.15 -7.94
N SER A 67 0.39 -5.41 -8.32
CA SER A 67 0.23 -5.82 -9.71
C SER A 67 -1.21 -5.67 -10.20
N HIS A 68 -2.19 -5.77 -9.29
CA HIS A 68 -3.62 -5.76 -9.65
C HIS A 68 -4.43 -5.08 -8.57
N LEU A 69 -5.41 -4.26 -9.00
CA LEU A 69 -6.34 -3.56 -8.12
C LEU A 69 -7.76 -4.09 -8.32
N PRO A 70 -8.56 -4.22 -7.24
CA PRO A 70 -9.98 -4.46 -7.40
C PRO A 70 -10.64 -3.26 -8.10
N GLU A 71 -11.48 -3.53 -9.08
CA GLU A 71 -12.14 -2.48 -9.88
C GLU A 71 -13.62 -2.30 -9.51
N ALA A 72 -14.15 -3.19 -8.69
CA ALA A 72 -15.55 -3.18 -8.30
C ALA A 72 -15.76 -3.98 -7.03
N GLY A 73 -16.96 -3.91 -6.47
CA GLY A 73 -17.41 -4.74 -5.37
C GLY A 73 -16.79 -4.41 -4.03
N ALA A 74 -16.82 -5.39 -3.13
CA ALA A 74 -16.37 -5.22 -1.76
C ALA A 74 -14.88 -4.88 -1.67
N GLY A 75 -14.05 -5.46 -2.53
CA GLY A 75 -12.62 -5.17 -2.55
C GLY A 75 -12.33 -3.71 -2.84
N LEU A 76 -12.98 -3.14 -3.84
CA LEU A 76 -12.83 -1.72 -4.15
C LEU A 76 -13.34 -0.84 -3.00
N ALA A 77 -14.48 -1.17 -2.42
CA ALA A 77 -15.03 -0.41 -1.29
C ALA A 77 -14.07 -0.41 -0.09
N MET A 78 -13.47 -1.56 0.24
CA MET A 78 -12.49 -1.64 1.32
C MET A 78 -11.25 -0.81 1.02
N LEU A 79 -10.76 -0.87 -0.21
CA LEU A 79 -9.57 -0.12 -0.62
C LEU A 79 -9.81 1.38 -0.54
N GLU A 80 -10.91 1.86 -1.10
CA GLU A 80 -11.27 3.28 -1.07
C GLU A 80 -11.45 3.78 0.37
N THR A 81 -12.07 2.98 1.22
CA THR A 81 -12.24 3.32 2.63
C THR A 81 -10.90 3.44 3.34
N ALA A 82 -9.99 2.49 3.11
CA ALA A 82 -8.68 2.50 3.75
C ALA A 82 -7.86 3.74 3.34
N VAL A 83 -7.93 4.13 2.07
CA VAL A 83 -7.27 5.34 1.60
C VAL A 83 -7.92 6.58 2.21
N ALA A 84 -9.24 6.64 2.25
CA ALA A 84 -9.98 7.77 2.83
C ALA A 84 -9.68 7.95 4.31
N LEU A 85 -9.51 6.85 5.05
CA LEU A 85 -9.15 6.89 6.48
C LEU A 85 -7.66 7.19 6.71
N GLY A 86 -6.86 7.23 5.66
CA GLY A 86 -5.42 7.47 5.79
C GLY A 86 -4.62 6.26 6.27
N TYR A 87 -5.19 5.07 6.28
CA TYR A 87 -4.44 3.85 6.59
C TYR A 87 -3.40 3.56 5.52
N LEU A 88 -3.77 3.81 4.26
CA LEU A 88 -2.87 3.76 3.11
C LEU A 88 -2.83 5.17 2.51
N ASP A 89 -1.66 5.71 2.31
CA ASP A 89 -1.53 7.05 1.72
C ASP A 89 -1.77 7.01 0.21
N ASP A 90 -1.37 5.93 -0.43
CA ASP A 90 -1.71 5.68 -1.83
C ASP A 90 -1.59 4.18 -2.13
N VAL A 91 -2.24 3.76 -3.20
CA VAL A 91 -2.14 2.40 -3.72
C VAL A 91 -1.91 2.51 -5.22
N ILE A 92 -0.80 1.98 -5.69
CA ILE A 92 -0.33 2.17 -7.05
C ILE A 92 -0.24 0.81 -7.74
N CYS A 93 -0.97 0.68 -8.85
CA CYS A 93 -0.84 -0.48 -9.73
C CYS A 93 0.36 -0.25 -10.66
N VAL A 94 1.38 -1.09 -10.53
CA VAL A 94 2.64 -0.90 -11.26
C VAL A 94 2.48 -1.09 -12.77
N TYR A 95 1.40 -1.71 -13.21
CA TYR A 95 1.11 -1.91 -14.63
C TYR A 95 0.19 -0.84 -15.21
N LYS A 96 -0.23 0.15 -14.43
CA LYS A 96 -1.06 1.25 -14.90
C LYS A 96 -0.25 2.54 -14.96
N PRO A 97 0.03 3.08 -16.17
CA PRO A 97 0.80 4.32 -16.28
C PRO A 97 0.19 5.50 -15.51
N ALA A 98 -1.13 5.59 -15.47
CA ALA A 98 -1.81 6.64 -14.72
C ALA A 98 -1.48 6.56 -13.22
N ASP A 99 -1.28 5.36 -12.69
CA ASP A 99 -0.90 5.16 -11.30
C ASP A 99 0.59 5.42 -11.07
N THR A 100 1.45 4.89 -11.95
CA THR A 100 2.90 5.01 -11.77
C THR A 100 3.39 6.45 -11.86
N VAL A 101 2.68 7.32 -12.56
CA VAL A 101 2.99 8.76 -12.60
C VAL A 101 2.99 9.35 -11.18
N ARG A 102 2.14 8.85 -10.28
CA ARG A 102 2.07 9.34 -8.91
C ARG A 102 3.34 9.05 -8.10
N LEU A 103 4.12 8.03 -8.48
CA LEU A 103 5.40 7.75 -7.82
C LEU A 103 6.37 8.92 -7.93
N LYS A 104 6.32 9.67 -9.03
CA LYS A 104 7.20 10.81 -9.24
C LYS A 104 6.85 12.00 -8.37
N ARG A 105 5.67 12.00 -7.77
CA ARG A 105 5.18 13.10 -6.92
C ARG A 105 5.37 12.84 -5.42
N LEU A 106 5.88 11.68 -5.10
CA LEU A 106 6.14 11.30 -3.70
C LEU A 106 7.48 11.92 -3.15
#